data_d87c3c4194a5865f1a8e53336fc68431
#
_entry.id   d87c3c4194a5865f1a8e53336fc68431
#
_cell.length_a   1.000
_cell.length_b   1.000
_cell.length_c   1.000
_cell.angle_alpha   90.00
_cell.angle_beta   90.00
_cell.angle_gamma   90.00
#
_symmetry.space_group_name_H-M   'P 1'
#
loop_
_entity.id
_entity.type
_entity.pdbx_description
1 polymer ?
#
loop_
_entity_poly.entity_id
_entity_poly.type
_entity_poly.pdbx_seq_one_letter_code
_entity_poly.pdbx_strand_id
1 'polypeptide(L)'
;MIQAHSTNYGGKRTQKIEYIVIHYTGNKGDTARNNCVYFSRPNRNASAHYFVDKNGWEQSVPEDHVAWSVGRKFGEAQYWGKCTNYNSISIEMCDSVTKNEAVENKTIELLKILMKKYSIDKAHVLRHYDVCHKQCPLSLLHNHEWNRFLSKLDELPDKELEAAVSKIIDAGIKINATSWNHKDNINLKNVPALLDKLGGLNKLTETGVIEEVDRWKNGNYTVDSVRWLLIKFANKIK
;
A
#
# COMPACT_ATOMS: atom_id res chain seq x y z
N MET A 1 -12.30 5.71 -11.40
CA MET A 1 -11.46 6.91 -11.18
C MET A 1 -12.37 8.11 -10.95
N ILE A 2 -12.13 8.89 -9.88
CA ILE A 2 -12.74 10.20 -9.65
C ILE A 2 -11.65 11.21 -9.99
N GLN A 3 -11.73 11.79 -11.19
CA GLN A 3 -10.67 12.66 -11.70
C GLN A 3 -10.70 14.04 -11.02
N ALA A 4 -9.51 14.57 -10.73
CA ALA A 4 -9.33 15.94 -10.28
C ALA A 4 -9.89 16.94 -11.31
N HIS A 5 -10.41 18.07 -10.83
CA HIS A 5 -10.86 19.14 -11.72
C HIS A 5 -9.67 19.72 -12.51
N SER A 6 -9.88 20.06 -13.78
CA SER A 6 -8.82 20.55 -14.68
C SER A 6 -8.05 21.78 -14.17
N THR A 7 -8.64 22.56 -13.26
CA THR A 7 -7.96 23.70 -12.61
C THR A 7 -6.99 23.30 -11.51
N ASN A 8 -6.83 22.01 -11.21
CA ASN A 8 -6.01 21.52 -10.09
C ASN A 8 -4.74 20.79 -10.55
N TYR A 9 -4.55 20.57 -11.84
CA TYR A 9 -3.37 19.91 -12.40
C TYR A 9 -2.98 20.51 -13.75
N GLY A 10 -1.76 20.23 -14.22
CA GLY A 10 -1.25 20.70 -15.50
C GLY A 10 -1.72 19.84 -16.68
N GLY A 11 -1.36 20.28 -17.88
CA GLY A 11 -1.59 19.53 -19.13
C GLY A 11 -0.78 18.22 -19.21
N LYS A 12 -0.80 17.61 -20.40
CA LYS A 12 0.01 16.42 -20.68
C LYS A 12 1.48 16.70 -20.45
N ARG A 13 2.16 15.74 -19.81
CA ARG A 13 3.59 15.85 -19.58
C ARG A 13 4.39 15.64 -20.86
N THR A 14 5.48 16.36 -20.97
CA THR A 14 6.44 16.25 -22.07
C THR A 14 7.73 15.55 -21.65
N GLN A 15 7.90 15.32 -20.33
CA GLN A 15 9.08 14.67 -19.76
C GLN A 15 8.76 13.22 -19.39
N LYS A 16 9.80 12.37 -19.46
CA LYS A 16 9.74 11.00 -18.94
C LYS A 16 9.51 11.03 -17.42
N ILE A 17 8.75 10.06 -16.92
CA ILE A 17 8.61 9.84 -15.48
C ILE A 17 9.89 9.15 -14.99
N GLU A 18 10.58 9.79 -14.06
CA GLU A 18 11.86 9.34 -13.49
C GLU A 18 11.78 9.11 -11.99
N TYR A 19 10.80 9.71 -11.32
CA TYR A 19 10.66 9.65 -9.87
C TYR A 19 9.24 9.28 -9.45
N ILE A 20 9.13 8.65 -8.27
CA ILE A 20 7.88 8.53 -7.54
C ILE A 20 8.05 9.23 -6.20
N VAL A 21 7.15 10.15 -5.88
CA VAL A 21 7.22 10.96 -4.65
C VAL A 21 6.10 10.55 -3.71
N ILE A 22 6.49 10.17 -2.49
CA ILE A 22 5.58 9.79 -1.41
C ILE A 22 5.25 11.01 -0.56
N HIS A 23 3.95 11.19 -0.36
CA HIS A 23 3.35 12.23 0.45
C HIS A 23 2.42 11.63 1.49
N TYR A 24 1.85 12.49 2.32
CA TYR A 24 0.72 12.15 3.19
C TYR A 24 -0.26 13.32 3.18
N THR A 25 -1.56 13.02 3.30
CA THR A 25 -2.60 14.03 3.27
C THR A 25 -2.61 14.94 4.52
N GLY A 26 -2.01 14.48 5.61
CA GLY A 26 -2.01 15.19 6.89
C GLY A 26 -3.35 15.14 7.63
N ASN A 27 -4.31 14.37 7.14
CA ASN A 27 -5.63 14.21 7.73
C ASN A 27 -5.76 12.86 8.43
N LYS A 28 -6.41 12.86 9.59
CA LYS A 28 -6.74 11.63 10.32
C LYS A 28 -8.08 11.07 9.85
N GLY A 29 -8.14 9.77 9.57
CA GLY A 29 -9.37 9.07 9.22
C GLY A 29 -9.91 9.37 7.81
N ASP A 30 -9.12 10.02 6.95
CA ASP A 30 -9.51 10.26 5.57
C ASP A 30 -9.32 9.01 4.70
N THR A 31 -9.92 9.01 3.52
CA THR A 31 -9.85 7.91 2.56
C THR A 31 -9.40 8.40 1.19
N ALA A 32 -8.91 7.47 0.37
CA ALA A 32 -8.53 7.75 -1.01
C ALA A 32 -9.69 8.39 -1.78
N ARG A 33 -10.90 7.82 -1.64
CA ARG A 33 -12.11 8.33 -2.28
C ARG A 33 -12.46 9.75 -1.84
N ASN A 34 -12.39 10.07 -0.54
CA ASN A 34 -12.72 11.40 -0.03
C ASN A 34 -11.77 12.46 -0.61
N ASN A 35 -10.49 12.15 -0.71
CA ASN A 35 -9.51 13.05 -1.32
C ASN A 35 -9.76 13.24 -2.82
N CYS A 36 -10.05 12.18 -3.58
CA CYS A 36 -10.43 12.32 -4.98
C CYS A 36 -11.68 13.20 -5.15
N VAL A 37 -12.71 13.03 -4.32
CA VAL A 37 -13.90 13.92 -4.33
C VAL A 37 -13.54 15.36 -3.98
N TYR A 38 -12.63 15.59 -3.03
CA TYR A 38 -12.17 16.94 -2.71
C TYR A 38 -11.49 17.60 -3.90
N PHE A 39 -10.55 16.90 -4.56
CA PHE A 39 -9.82 17.44 -5.71
C PHE A 39 -10.63 17.45 -7.02
N SER A 40 -11.77 16.76 -7.10
CA SER A 40 -12.70 16.89 -8.24
C SER A 40 -13.42 18.24 -8.28
N ARG A 41 -13.35 19.03 -7.20
CA ARG A 41 -13.88 20.41 -7.16
C ARG A 41 -12.81 21.39 -7.62
N PRO A 42 -13.21 22.53 -8.26
CA PRO A 42 -12.26 23.49 -8.82
C PRO A 42 -11.43 24.23 -7.76
N ASN A 43 -10.33 24.84 -8.20
CA ASN A 43 -9.54 25.85 -7.48
C ASN A 43 -8.91 25.33 -6.17
N ARG A 44 -8.39 24.09 -6.15
CA ARG A 44 -7.62 23.54 -5.03
C ARG A 44 -6.13 23.90 -5.11
N ASN A 45 -5.65 24.28 -6.31
CA ASN A 45 -4.26 24.65 -6.59
C ASN A 45 -3.23 23.58 -6.18
N ALA A 46 -3.65 22.35 -6.11
CA ALA A 46 -2.83 21.19 -5.80
C ALA A 46 -3.51 19.92 -6.31
N SER A 47 -2.76 18.86 -6.48
CA SER A 47 -3.27 17.53 -6.80
C SER A 47 -2.20 16.45 -6.59
N ALA A 48 -2.63 15.20 -6.59
CA ALA A 48 -1.77 14.03 -6.66
C ALA A 48 -2.27 13.06 -7.72
N HIS A 49 -1.39 12.18 -8.21
CA HIS A 49 -1.81 11.15 -9.15
C HIS A 49 -2.65 10.08 -8.45
N TYR A 50 -2.23 9.70 -7.24
CA TYR A 50 -2.88 8.65 -6.46
C TYR A 50 -3.08 9.05 -5.01
N PHE A 51 -4.20 8.62 -4.46
CA PHE A 51 -4.47 8.59 -3.03
C PHE A 51 -4.60 7.14 -2.60
N VAL A 52 -3.94 6.77 -1.49
CA VAL A 52 -3.88 5.39 -0.98
C VAL A 52 -4.44 5.35 0.43
N ASP A 53 -5.35 4.42 0.70
CA ASP A 53 -5.85 4.11 2.03
C ASP A 53 -5.70 2.60 2.35
N LYS A 54 -6.16 2.17 3.51
CA LYS A 54 -6.07 0.77 3.94
C LYS A 54 -6.78 -0.24 3.03
N ASN A 55 -7.70 0.22 2.17
CA ASN A 55 -8.48 -0.63 1.28
C ASN A 55 -7.90 -0.71 -0.14
N GLY A 56 -6.96 0.19 -0.50
CA GLY A 56 -6.34 0.27 -1.81
C GLY A 56 -6.03 1.70 -2.22
N TRP A 57 -6.15 2.00 -3.51
CA TRP A 57 -5.88 3.33 -4.03
C TRP A 57 -6.92 3.77 -5.07
N GLU A 58 -7.02 5.10 -5.20
CA GLU A 58 -7.79 5.77 -6.22
C GLU A 58 -6.88 6.67 -7.04
N GLN A 59 -7.03 6.63 -8.36
CA GLN A 59 -6.34 7.56 -9.25
C GLN A 59 -7.16 8.85 -9.37
N SER A 60 -6.50 10.01 -9.19
CA SER A 60 -7.10 11.33 -9.25
C SER A 60 -6.62 12.14 -10.47
N VAL A 61 -5.33 12.10 -10.78
CA VAL A 61 -4.76 12.72 -12.00
C VAL A 61 -4.25 11.62 -12.92
N PRO A 62 -4.56 11.65 -14.23
CA PRO A 62 -3.97 10.72 -15.19
C PRO A 62 -2.44 10.78 -15.18
N GLU A 63 -1.77 9.66 -15.30
CA GLU A 63 -0.30 9.59 -15.21
C GLU A 63 0.41 10.35 -16.34
N ASP A 64 -0.24 10.52 -17.50
CA ASP A 64 0.26 11.30 -18.62
C ASP A 64 0.05 12.82 -18.46
N HIS A 65 -0.46 13.27 -17.31
CA HIS A 65 -0.65 14.67 -16.94
C HIS A 65 0.25 15.04 -15.75
N VAL A 66 0.38 16.35 -15.50
CA VAL A 66 1.24 16.91 -14.45
C VAL A 66 0.41 17.18 -13.21
N ALA A 67 0.56 16.36 -12.15
CA ALA A 67 -0.02 16.70 -10.85
C ALA A 67 0.82 17.79 -10.16
N TRP A 68 0.18 18.65 -9.38
CA TRP A 68 0.84 19.73 -8.65
C TRP A 68 1.07 19.36 -7.20
N SER A 69 2.18 18.71 -6.91
CA SER A 69 2.52 18.13 -5.60
C SER A 69 3.86 18.57 -5.03
N VAL A 70 4.84 18.95 -5.88
CA VAL A 70 6.20 19.36 -5.48
C VAL A 70 6.53 20.72 -6.08
N GLY A 71 6.12 21.81 -5.44
CA GLY A 71 6.20 23.13 -6.06
C GLY A 71 6.93 24.22 -5.27
N ARG A 72 7.23 24.02 -3.98
CA ARG A 72 7.85 25.05 -3.13
C ARG A 72 8.99 24.47 -2.32
N LYS A 73 10.14 25.16 -2.35
CA LYS A 73 11.30 24.84 -1.52
C LYS A 73 11.07 25.33 -0.08
N PHE A 74 11.31 24.47 0.89
CA PHE A 74 11.20 24.77 2.33
C PHE A 74 12.56 24.79 3.04
N GLY A 75 13.60 24.28 2.40
CA GLY A 75 14.98 24.19 2.89
C GLY A 75 15.90 23.60 1.85
N GLU A 76 17.14 23.33 2.21
CA GLU A 76 18.06 22.63 1.32
C GLU A 76 17.64 21.17 1.15
N ALA A 77 17.50 20.70 -0.09
CA ALA A 77 17.06 19.37 -0.44
C ALA A 77 17.82 18.82 -1.63
N GLN A 78 18.24 17.56 -1.52
CA GLN A 78 19.12 16.89 -2.49
C GLN A 78 18.54 16.83 -3.91
N TYR A 79 17.21 16.70 -4.00
CA TYR A 79 16.50 16.52 -5.27
C TYR A 79 15.77 17.77 -5.76
N TRP A 80 15.99 18.94 -5.10
CA TRP A 80 15.42 20.19 -5.57
C TRP A 80 15.91 20.53 -6.99
N GLY A 81 14.95 20.79 -7.89
CA GLY A 81 15.22 21.06 -9.31
C GLY A 81 15.51 19.82 -10.16
N LYS A 82 15.83 18.67 -9.57
CA LYS A 82 15.99 17.39 -10.26
C LYS A 82 14.65 16.63 -10.37
N CYS A 83 13.98 16.45 -9.25
CA CYS A 83 12.63 15.92 -9.19
C CYS A 83 11.62 17.07 -9.19
N THR A 84 10.70 17.07 -10.14
CA THR A 84 9.70 18.13 -10.35
C THR A 84 8.32 17.50 -10.61
N ASN A 85 7.28 18.33 -10.66
CA ASN A 85 5.95 17.86 -11.08
C ASN A 85 5.95 17.24 -12.49
N TYR A 86 6.89 17.66 -13.36
CA TYR A 86 6.92 17.24 -14.76
C TYR A 86 7.50 15.83 -14.99
N ASN A 87 8.37 15.36 -14.08
CA ASN A 87 9.06 14.07 -14.21
C ASN A 87 8.77 13.10 -13.04
N SER A 88 7.72 13.36 -12.26
CA SER A 88 7.36 12.52 -11.13
C SER A 88 5.89 12.08 -11.13
N ILE A 89 5.63 10.94 -10.49
CA ILE A 89 4.33 10.49 -10.03
C ILE A 89 4.23 10.76 -8.53
N SER A 90 3.13 11.35 -8.07
CA SER A 90 2.88 11.60 -6.65
C SER A 90 1.85 10.64 -6.06
N ILE A 91 2.14 10.11 -4.87
CA ILE A 91 1.28 9.21 -4.12
C ILE A 91 1.06 9.81 -2.73
N GLU A 92 -0.19 10.05 -2.37
CA GLU A 92 -0.63 10.57 -1.08
C GLU A 92 -1.14 9.43 -0.20
N MET A 93 -0.48 9.18 0.92
CA MET A 93 -0.95 8.24 1.95
C MET A 93 -2.02 8.92 2.82
N CYS A 94 -3.24 8.37 2.81
CA CYS A 94 -4.34 8.81 3.66
C CYS A 94 -4.20 8.26 5.08
N ASP A 95 -4.80 8.92 6.07
CA ASP A 95 -4.81 8.48 7.49
C ASP A 95 -3.43 8.03 8.00
N SER A 96 -2.37 8.75 7.62
CA SER A 96 -0.98 8.41 7.92
C SER A 96 -0.21 9.53 8.64
N VAL A 97 -0.90 10.33 9.43
CA VAL A 97 -0.28 11.32 10.35
C VAL A 97 0.66 10.62 11.33
N THR A 98 0.25 9.45 11.80
CA THR A 98 1.09 8.48 12.50
C THR A 98 1.30 7.25 11.62
N LYS A 99 2.21 6.36 12.00
CA LYS A 99 2.43 5.10 11.28
C LYS A 99 1.12 4.34 11.10
N ASN A 100 0.78 4.05 9.85
CA ASN A 100 -0.36 3.23 9.46
C ASN A 100 0.10 2.12 8.50
N GLU A 101 0.37 0.96 9.07
CA GLU A 101 0.98 -0.16 8.34
C GLU A 101 0.12 -0.68 7.19
N ALA A 102 -1.22 -0.66 7.35
CA ALA A 102 -2.13 -1.08 6.28
C ALA A 102 -2.05 -0.13 5.06
N VAL A 103 -1.93 1.18 5.28
CA VAL A 103 -1.75 2.16 4.21
C VAL A 103 -0.36 2.05 3.59
N GLU A 104 0.69 1.87 4.41
CA GLU A 104 2.05 1.64 3.90
C GLU A 104 2.10 0.43 2.97
N ASN A 105 1.49 -0.71 3.36
CA ASN A 105 1.49 -1.93 2.56
C ASN A 105 0.77 -1.71 1.22
N LYS A 106 -0.37 -1.01 1.20
CA LYS A 106 -1.06 -0.64 -0.05
C LYS A 106 -0.25 0.32 -0.90
N THR A 107 0.51 1.22 -0.28
CA THR A 107 1.43 2.11 -0.99
C THR A 107 2.57 1.32 -1.63
N ILE A 108 3.14 0.33 -0.95
CA ILE A 108 4.17 -0.58 -1.50
C ILE A 108 3.63 -1.40 -2.68
N GLU A 109 2.40 -1.90 -2.60
CA GLU A 109 1.76 -2.61 -3.72
C GLU A 109 1.69 -1.71 -4.97
N LEU A 110 1.21 -0.47 -4.82
CA LEU A 110 1.15 0.50 -5.92
C LEU A 110 2.55 0.87 -6.42
N LEU A 111 3.51 1.08 -5.52
CA LEU A 111 4.91 1.37 -5.88
C LEU A 111 5.51 0.28 -6.76
N LYS A 112 5.36 -1.00 -6.40
CA LYS A 112 5.87 -2.13 -7.20
C LYS A 112 5.29 -2.11 -8.63
N ILE A 113 4.01 -1.77 -8.79
CA ILE A 113 3.34 -1.64 -10.11
C ILE A 113 3.94 -0.48 -10.92
N LEU A 114 4.05 0.71 -10.32
CA LEU A 114 4.54 1.91 -11.00
C LEU A 114 6.04 1.83 -11.32
N MET A 115 6.85 1.32 -10.41
CA MET A 115 8.29 1.09 -10.62
C MET A 115 8.52 0.16 -11.80
N LYS A 116 7.77 -0.94 -11.89
CA LYS A 116 7.82 -1.86 -13.04
C LYS A 116 7.38 -1.18 -14.34
N LYS A 117 6.25 -0.44 -14.30
CA LYS A 117 5.67 0.23 -15.47
C LYS A 117 6.61 1.27 -16.07
N TYR A 118 7.30 2.04 -15.24
CA TYR A 118 8.16 3.16 -15.67
C TYR A 118 9.65 2.85 -15.61
N SER A 119 10.03 1.64 -15.23
CA SER A 119 11.43 1.21 -15.03
C SER A 119 12.17 2.10 -14.04
N ILE A 120 11.50 2.44 -12.93
CA ILE A 120 12.04 3.25 -11.84
C ILE A 120 12.63 2.33 -10.78
N ASP A 121 13.87 2.58 -10.38
CA ASP A 121 14.51 1.85 -9.29
C ASP A 121 14.16 2.45 -7.91
N LYS A 122 14.54 1.74 -6.85
CA LYS A 122 14.26 2.15 -5.47
C LYS A 122 14.91 3.47 -5.08
N ALA A 123 16.05 3.84 -5.68
CA ALA A 123 16.75 5.09 -5.39
C ALA A 123 16.00 6.33 -5.91
N HIS A 124 15.06 6.13 -6.85
CA HIS A 124 14.22 7.18 -7.42
C HIS A 124 12.81 7.23 -6.80
N VAL A 125 12.58 6.43 -5.73
CA VAL A 125 11.41 6.58 -4.85
C VAL A 125 11.79 7.52 -3.72
N LEU A 126 11.15 8.68 -3.64
CA LEU A 126 11.54 9.81 -2.79
C LEU A 126 10.40 10.20 -1.85
N ARG A 127 10.75 10.78 -0.70
CA ARG A 127 9.79 11.55 0.12
C ARG A 127 9.66 12.96 -0.45
N HIS A 128 8.55 13.62 -0.23
CA HIS A 128 8.44 15.06 -0.48
C HIS A 128 9.53 15.85 0.28
N TYR A 129 9.94 15.35 1.46
CA TYR A 129 11.05 15.88 2.22
C TYR A 129 12.36 15.89 1.42
N ASP A 130 12.68 14.83 0.70
CA ASP A 130 13.92 14.70 -0.08
C ASP A 130 13.93 15.65 -1.29
N VAL A 131 12.74 16.02 -1.79
CA VAL A 131 12.58 16.90 -2.96
C VAL A 131 12.62 18.38 -2.60
N CYS A 132 11.98 18.80 -1.50
CA CYS A 132 11.86 20.23 -1.19
C CYS A 132 11.95 20.57 0.31
N HIS A 133 12.40 19.63 1.15
CA HIS A 133 12.56 19.78 2.60
C HIS A 133 11.25 20.05 3.38
N LYS A 134 10.09 19.75 2.79
CA LYS A 134 8.82 19.77 3.51
C LYS A 134 8.76 18.56 4.43
N GLN A 135 8.27 18.73 5.67
CA GLN A 135 8.06 17.61 6.60
C GLN A 135 6.89 16.70 6.13
N CYS A 136 7.14 15.94 5.09
CA CYS A 136 6.16 15.09 4.40
C CYS A 136 6.84 13.90 3.72
N PRO A 137 6.35 12.67 3.91
CA PRO A 137 5.29 12.28 4.86
C PRO A 137 5.81 12.22 6.30
N LEU A 138 5.00 12.70 7.25
CA LEU A 138 5.42 12.85 8.65
C LEU A 138 5.80 11.50 9.29
N SER A 139 5.02 10.45 9.04
CA SER A 139 5.27 9.10 9.59
C SER A 139 6.54 8.44 9.06
N LEU A 140 7.09 8.92 7.93
CA LEU A 140 8.31 8.40 7.29
C LEU A 140 9.43 9.44 7.26
N LEU A 141 9.34 10.51 8.05
CA LEU A 141 10.30 11.61 8.02
C LEU A 141 11.69 11.17 8.46
N HIS A 142 11.78 10.35 9.50
CA HIS A 142 13.05 9.84 10.00
C HIS A 142 13.62 8.74 9.09
N ASN A 143 14.95 8.77 8.87
CA ASN A 143 15.59 7.85 7.95
C ASN A 143 15.41 6.37 8.31
N HIS A 144 15.33 6.00 9.59
CA HIS A 144 15.08 4.61 9.99
C HIS A 144 13.69 4.13 9.56
N GLU A 145 12.64 4.99 9.68
CA GLU A 145 11.29 4.66 9.21
C GLU A 145 11.21 4.62 7.68
N TRP A 146 11.90 5.54 7.00
CA TRP A 146 11.99 5.54 5.55
C TRP A 146 12.69 4.28 5.02
N ASN A 147 13.83 3.91 5.61
CA ASN A 147 14.55 2.70 5.21
C ASN A 147 13.73 1.43 5.47
N ARG A 148 13.02 1.37 6.61
CA ARG A 148 12.06 0.29 6.91
C ARG A 148 10.94 0.22 5.86
N PHE A 149 10.37 1.36 5.47
CA PHE A 149 9.35 1.42 4.41
C PHE A 149 9.91 0.91 3.07
N LEU A 150 11.08 1.40 2.66
CA LEU A 150 11.72 0.99 1.42
C LEU A 150 12.16 -0.47 1.41
N SER A 151 12.50 -1.08 2.56
CA SER A 151 12.88 -2.49 2.62
C SER A 151 11.73 -3.43 2.19
N LYS A 152 10.48 -3.01 2.39
CA LYS A 152 9.30 -3.75 1.89
C LYS A 152 9.26 -3.90 0.37
N LEU A 153 9.96 -3.05 -0.39
CA LEU A 153 10.10 -3.19 -1.83
C LEU A 153 10.98 -4.38 -2.24
N ASP A 154 11.92 -4.75 -1.39
CA ASP A 154 12.86 -5.86 -1.62
C ASP A 154 12.23 -7.22 -1.27
N GLU A 155 11.10 -7.23 -0.56
CA GLU A 155 10.41 -8.46 -0.21
C GLU A 155 9.84 -9.12 -1.46
N LEU A 156 10.30 -10.35 -1.70
CA LEU A 156 9.78 -11.17 -2.78
C LEU A 156 8.31 -11.52 -2.47
N PRO A 157 7.45 -11.57 -3.52
CA PRO A 157 6.08 -12.06 -3.36
C PRO A 157 6.12 -13.46 -2.75
N ASP A 158 5.34 -13.70 -1.70
CA ASP A 158 5.16 -15.05 -1.15
C ASP A 158 4.24 -15.85 -2.08
N LYS A 159 4.80 -16.30 -3.21
CA LYS A 159 4.05 -17.00 -4.28
C LYS A 159 3.32 -18.23 -3.76
N GLU A 160 3.87 -18.89 -2.75
CA GLU A 160 3.24 -20.07 -2.15
C GLU A 160 1.98 -19.66 -1.35
N LEU A 161 2.07 -18.59 -0.56
CA LEU A 161 0.93 -18.04 0.17
C LEU A 161 -0.12 -17.44 -0.77
N GLU A 162 0.31 -16.70 -1.80
CA GLU A 162 -0.59 -16.14 -2.82
C GLU A 162 -1.38 -17.25 -3.54
N ALA A 163 -0.70 -18.30 -3.98
CA ALA A 163 -1.33 -19.46 -4.63
C ALA A 163 -2.28 -20.20 -3.69
N ALA A 164 -1.90 -20.36 -2.42
CA ALA A 164 -2.74 -20.99 -1.40
C ALA A 164 -4.03 -20.19 -1.16
N VAL A 165 -3.93 -18.88 -1.01
CA VAL A 165 -5.08 -17.99 -0.80
C VAL A 165 -6.01 -17.98 -2.02
N SER A 166 -5.45 -17.95 -3.24
CA SER A 166 -6.24 -18.05 -4.48
C SER A 166 -7.03 -19.36 -4.50
N LYS A 167 -6.38 -20.50 -4.26
CA LYS A 167 -7.02 -21.82 -4.24
C LYS A 167 -8.15 -21.93 -3.21
N ILE A 168 -7.99 -21.30 -2.03
CA ILE A 168 -9.03 -21.25 -0.99
C ILE A 168 -10.25 -20.46 -1.48
N ILE A 169 -10.04 -19.33 -2.17
CA ILE A 169 -11.10 -18.50 -2.73
C ILE A 169 -11.81 -19.24 -3.87
N ASP A 170 -11.06 -19.88 -4.77
CA ASP A 170 -11.58 -20.64 -5.91
C ASP A 170 -12.43 -21.83 -5.44
N ALA A 171 -12.13 -22.40 -4.26
CA ALA A 171 -12.94 -23.40 -3.58
C ALA A 171 -14.22 -22.83 -2.93
N GLY A 172 -14.54 -21.55 -3.14
CA GLY A 172 -15.77 -20.92 -2.67
C GLY A 172 -15.70 -20.38 -1.23
N ILE A 173 -14.54 -20.42 -0.57
CA ILE A 173 -14.37 -19.89 0.79
C ILE A 173 -14.17 -18.37 0.73
N LYS A 174 -15.13 -17.64 1.30
CA LYS A 174 -15.15 -16.15 1.25
C LYS A 174 -14.16 -15.53 2.22
N ILE A 175 -12.89 -15.48 1.84
CA ILE A 175 -11.84 -14.68 2.50
C ILE A 175 -11.40 -13.52 1.60
N ASN A 176 -10.88 -12.44 2.21
CA ASN A 176 -10.36 -11.33 1.44
C ASN A 176 -8.91 -11.62 1.06
N ALA A 177 -8.61 -11.78 -0.23
CA ALA A 177 -7.27 -12.07 -0.74
C ALA A 177 -6.22 -11.09 -0.18
N THR A 178 -6.49 -9.79 -0.22
CA THR A 178 -5.50 -8.77 0.20
C THR A 178 -5.18 -8.78 1.69
N SER A 179 -6.00 -9.43 2.51
CA SER A 179 -5.75 -9.58 3.95
C SER A 179 -4.88 -10.80 4.29
N TRP A 180 -4.70 -11.73 3.35
CA TRP A 180 -4.09 -13.04 3.64
C TRP A 180 -3.01 -13.48 2.66
N ASN A 181 -2.88 -12.85 1.50
CA ASN A 181 -1.95 -13.25 0.44
C ASN A 181 -0.50 -12.77 0.64
N HIS A 182 -0.23 -11.99 1.68
CA HIS A 182 1.10 -11.51 2.04
C HIS A 182 1.26 -11.50 3.56
N LYS A 183 2.45 -11.85 4.06
CA LYS A 183 2.71 -11.93 5.52
C LYS A 183 2.41 -10.62 6.24
N ASP A 184 2.79 -9.48 5.67
CA ASP A 184 2.57 -8.16 6.27
C ASP A 184 1.11 -7.74 6.33
N ASN A 185 0.24 -8.37 5.53
CA ASN A 185 -1.19 -8.11 5.52
C ASN A 185 -1.94 -8.95 6.57
N ILE A 186 -1.29 -9.99 7.12
CA ILE A 186 -1.90 -10.88 8.11
C ILE A 186 -2.08 -10.15 9.44
N ASN A 187 -3.31 -9.78 9.75
CA ASN A 187 -3.68 -9.23 11.04
C ASN A 187 -4.14 -10.35 11.97
N LEU A 188 -3.36 -10.64 13.02
CA LEU A 188 -3.63 -11.74 13.95
C LEU A 188 -4.98 -11.61 14.66
N LYS A 189 -5.55 -10.42 14.80
CA LYS A 189 -6.90 -10.20 15.35
C LYS A 189 -8.00 -10.82 14.49
N ASN A 190 -7.74 -11.03 13.20
CA ASN A 190 -8.70 -11.61 12.25
C ASN A 190 -8.60 -13.13 12.15
N VAL A 191 -7.64 -13.76 12.84
CA VAL A 191 -7.42 -15.20 12.76
C VAL A 191 -8.60 -16.03 13.30
N PRO A 192 -9.28 -15.67 14.40
CA PRO A 192 -10.47 -16.43 14.83
C PRO A 192 -11.54 -16.51 13.73
N ALA A 193 -11.86 -15.39 13.09
CA ALA A 193 -12.81 -15.36 11.98
C ALA A 193 -12.32 -16.14 10.74
N LEU A 194 -11.01 -16.18 10.50
CA LEU A 194 -10.43 -17.02 9.46
C LEU A 194 -10.62 -18.51 9.79
N LEU A 195 -10.30 -18.94 11.00
CA LEU A 195 -10.45 -20.33 11.44
C LEU A 195 -11.90 -20.83 11.24
N ASP A 196 -12.88 -19.99 11.61
CA ASP A 196 -14.32 -20.31 11.41
C ASP A 196 -14.65 -20.50 9.92
N LYS A 197 -14.15 -19.63 9.04
CA LYS A 197 -14.34 -19.74 7.59
C LYS A 197 -13.69 -20.99 6.99
N LEU A 198 -12.58 -21.45 7.56
CA LEU A 198 -11.90 -22.67 7.14
C LEU A 198 -12.54 -23.96 7.71
N GLY A 199 -13.63 -23.83 8.46
CA GLY A 199 -14.41 -24.95 8.99
C GLY A 199 -14.28 -25.21 10.48
N GLY A 200 -13.59 -24.32 11.21
CA GLY A 200 -13.41 -24.38 12.66
C GLY A 200 -12.27 -25.30 13.10
N LEU A 201 -11.86 -25.13 14.36
CA LEU A 201 -10.71 -25.84 14.94
C LEU A 201 -10.82 -27.36 14.87
N ASN A 202 -12.02 -27.91 15.15
CA ASN A 202 -12.23 -29.37 15.14
C ASN A 202 -11.95 -29.97 13.75
N LYS A 203 -12.54 -29.41 12.70
CA LYS A 203 -12.34 -29.88 11.33
C LYS A 203 -10.89 -29.70 10.88
N LEU A 204 -10.24 -28.59 11.24
CA LEU A 204 -8.83 -28.34 10.91
C LEU A 204 -7.90 -29.34 11.59
N THR A 205 -8.24 -29.79 12.80
CA THR A 205 -7.52 -30.84 13.52
C THR A 205 -7.74 -32.23 12.90
N GLU A 206 -9.00 -32.59 12.65
CA GLU A 206 -9.37 -33.88 12.03
C GLU A 206 -8.70 -34.05 10.66
N THR A 207 -8.55 -32.97 9.90
CA THR A 207 -7.89 -32.98 8.59
C THR A 207 -6.36 -32.86 8.66
N GLY A 208 -5.78 -32.75 9.87
CA GLY A 208 -4.32 -32.62 10.09
C GLY A 208 -3.74 -31.28 9.57
N VAL A 209 -4.56 -30.24 9.45
CA VAL A 209 -4.11 -28.87 9.13
C VAL A 209 -3.53 -28.21 10.38
N ILE A 210 -4.16 -28.47 11.55
CA ILE A 210 -3.71 -28.00 12.87
C ILE A 210 -3.33 -29.22 13.72
N GLU A 211 -2.18 -29.16 14.37
CA GLU A 211 -1.68 -30.23 15.26
C GLU A 211 -1.79 -29.82 16.74
N GLU A 212 -1.58 -28.54 17.07
CA GLU A 212 -1.56 -27.99 18.44
C GLU A 212 -2.85 -27.18 18.70
N VAL A 213 -3.97 -27.85 18.95
CA VAL A 213 -5.30 -27.19 19.08
C VAL A 213 -5.30 -26.10 20.16
N ASP A 214 -4.73 -26.38 21.33
CA ASP A 214 -4.71 -25.44 22.45
C ASP A 214 -3.94 -24.14 22.12
N ARG A 215 -2.90 -24.24 21.31
CA ARG A 215 -2.18 -23.08 20.80
C ARG A 215 -3.09 -22.13 20.01
N TRP A 216 -3.89 -22.70 19.11
CA TRP A 216 -4.82 -21.93 18.27
C TRP A 216 -6.03 -21.43 19.06
N LYS A 217 -6.56 -22.24 19.98
CA LYS A 217 -7.66 -21.88 20.87
C LYS A 217 -7.30 -20.70 21.79
N ASN A 218 -6.06 -20.67 22.28
CA ASN A 218 -5.58 -19.63 23.20
C ASN A 218 -4.99 -18.41 22.49
N GLY A 219 -5.02 -18.33 21.16
CA GLY A 219 -4.49 -17.20 20.40
C GLY A 219 -2.96 -17.13 20.34
N ASN A 220 -2.26 -18.21 20.68
CA ASN A 220 -0.79 -18.28 20.71
C ASN A 220 -0.19 -18.62 19.34
N TYR A 221 -0.57 -17.85 18.31
CA TYR A 221 -0.09 -18.02 16.93
C TYR A 221 0.64 -16.76 16.44
N THR A 222 1.55 -16.98 15.50
CA THR A 222 2.34 -15.94 14.83
C THR A 222 1.86 -15.79 13.38
N VAL A 223 2.32 -14.74 12.69
CA VAL A 223 2.10 -14.55 11.26
C VAL A 223 2.57 -15.77 10.46
N ASP A 224 3.74 -16.34 10.79
CA ASP A 224 4.25 -17.55 10.13
C ASP A 224 3.37 -18.78 10.41
N SER A 225 2.81 -18.91 11.61
CA SER A 225 1.84 -19.98 11.90
C SER A 225 0.60 -19.88 11.01
N VAL A 226 0.08 -18.67 10.82
CA VAL A 226 -1.10 -18.42 9.97
C VAL A 226 -0.77 -18.64 8.50
N ARG A 227 0.39 -18.22 8.05
CA ARG A 227 0.90 -18.51 6.70
C ARG A 227 0.89 -20.03 6.43
N TRP A 228 1.49 -20.81 7.32
CA TRP A 228 1.54 -22.26 7.18
C TRP A 228 0.16 -22.91 7.26
N LEU A 229 -0.73 -22.42 8.12
CA LEU A 229 -2.12 -22.85 8.17
C LEU A 229 -2.79 -22.73 6.79
N LEU A 230 -2.70 -21.56 6.15
CA LEU A 230 -3.34 -21.31 4.85
C LEU A 230 -2.77 -22.24 3.77
N ILE A 231 -1.45 -22.43 3.74
CA ILE A 231 -0.79 -23.31 2.77
C ILE A 231 -1.19 -24.77 3.01
N LYS A 232 -1.12 -25.26 4.25
CA LYS A 232 -1.56 -26.64 4.60
C LYS A 232 -3.04 -26.86 4.25
N PHE A 233 -3.89 -25.88 4.56
CA PHE A 233 -5.31 -25.96 4.23
C PHE A 233 -5.54 -26.04 2.71
N ALA A 234 -4.93 -25.14 1.93
CA ALA A 234 -5.03 -25.15 0.48
C ALA A 234 -4.57 -26.49 -0.15
N ASN A 235 -3.55 -27.13 0.41
CA ASN A 235 -3.07 -28.43 -0.04
C ASN A 235 -4.04 -29.58 0.26
N LYS A 236 -4.99 -29.40 1.19
CA LYS A 236 -6.02 -30.40 1.51
C LYS A 236 -7.31 -30.21 0.70
N ILE A 237 -7.50 -29.06 0.07
CA ILE A 237 -8.61 -28.81 -0.87
C ILE A 237 -8.35 -29.65 -2.14
N LYS A 238 -9.33 -30.47 -2.51
CA LYS A 238 -9.31 -31.27 -3.76
C LYS A 238 -9.72 -30.43 -4.96
#